data_3e31c2c3ddc5ab1f4d7c46c66fa8f0ee
#
_entry.id   3e31c2c3ddc5ab1f4d7c46c66fa8f0ee
#
_cell.length_a   1.000
_cell.length_b   1.000
_cell.length_c   1.000
_cell.angle_alpha   90.00
_cell.angle_beta   90.00
_cell.angle_gamma   90.00
#
_symmetry.space_group_name_H-M   'P 1'
#
loop_
_entity.id
_entity.type
_entity.pdbx_description
1 polymer ?
#
loop_
_entity_poly.entity_id
_entity_poly.type
_entity_poly.pdbx_seq_one_letter_code
_entity_poly.pdbx_strand_id
1 'polypeptide(L)'
;MSRRKIGVVVVAACAAVLPLVFASVSATSPSQASAIYFGMDAPLTGPTQLVGQSDRQAVDAVVAYWNSRGGIKGRRVVVDVLDNASNPSQAVQNVQKFISDPKYVGIFGSGNAAAAVATGAIASQAGIPFIALSPPTGLVEPPQPYAYILTATARLYAYSEAAYLKSIGVKRVWLMGDNGGYGRDGPAQVSKLAKKYGLEIVDTTIFSPASTDFSAELTRIKNSNAQALWLWTATPAGPTIVKQFKQLQLPQRLVLTGANVSPQFLQGTCGDVNGAIVNSFLATAWTFLPKTDPVRKEAALLRSILKRPVSNFDGDAAGALWAFKAAIEKGAATRAGINDALETKLRGVVTPAGRIFLSRRNHQGLQLDSMWVGRIQNCQVKPLFGKAFAKPKKK
;
A
#
# COMPACT_ATOMS: atom_id res chain seq x y z
N MET A 1 -113.96 -4.06 14.35
CA MET A 1 -112.76 -4.94 14.34
C MET A 1 -112.25 -5.03 12.88
N SER A 2 -111.30 -4.20 12.53
CA SER A 2 -110.77 -4.04 11.14
C SER A 2 -109.37 -4.46 11.05
N ARG A 3 -109.09 -5.44 10.26
CA ARG A 3 -107.73 -5.88 9.91
C ARG A 3 -107.19 -5.09 8.70
N ARG A 4 -106.20 -4.23 8.90
CA ARG A 4 -105.49 -3.53 7.85
C ARG A 4 -104.37 -4.47 7.36
N LYS A 5 -104.33 -4.76 6.06
CA LYS A 5 -103.28 -5.46 5.36
C LYS A 5 -102.22 -4.42 5.00
N ILE A 6 -100.98 -4.67 5.37
CA ILE A 6 -99.78 -3.88 4.97
C ILE A 6 -99.16 -4.63 3.82
N GLY A 7 -99.11 -3.97 2.65
CA GLY A 7 -98.40 -4.51 1.47
C GLY A 7 -96.91 -4.21 1.59
N VAL A 8 -96.11 -5.25 1.35
CA VAL A 8 -94.67 -5.14 1.28
C VAL A 8 -94.26 -4.90 -0.17
N VAL A 9 -93.66 -3.76 -0.45
CA VAL A 9 -92.98 -3.50 -1.77
C VAL A 9 -91.53 -3.98 -1.67
N VAL A 10 -91.19 -4.97 -2.50
CA VAL A 10 -89.83 -5.44 -2.65
C VAL A 10 -89.15 -4.62 -3.75
N VAL A 11 -88.19 -3.78 -3.39
CA VAL A 11 -87.33 -3.07 -4.32
C VAL A 11 -86.07 -3.95 -4.56
N ALA A 12 -85.99 -4.50 -5.76
CA ALA A 12 -84.77 -5.27 -6.22
C ALA A 12 -83.65 -4.25 -6.58
N ALA A 13 -82.63 -4.13 -5.77
CA ALA A 13 -81.44 -3.40 -6.12
C ALA A 13 -80.44 -4.31 -6.82
N CYS A 14 -80.23 -4.10 -8.13
CA CYS A 14 -79.15 -4.73 -8.89
C CYS A 14 -77.82 -4.08 -8.51
N ALA A 15 -77.01 -4.76 -7.68
CA ALA A 15 -75.63 -4.40 -7.44
C ALA A 15 -74.72 -4.89 -8.57
N ALA A 16 -74.25 -3.97 -9.42
CA ALA A 16 -73.20 -4.24 -10.39
C ALA A 16 -71.86 -4.39 -9.68
N VAL A 17 -71.35 -5.61 -9.57
CA VAL A 17 -69.99 -5.91 -9.07
C VAL A 17 -69.01 -5.71 -10.23
N LEU A 18 -68.27 -4.58 -10.22
CA LEU A 18 -67.08 -4.39 -11.05
C LEU A 18 -65.94 -5.20 -10.44
N PRO A 19 -65.26 -6.08 -11.21
CA PRO A 19 -64.05 -6.71 -10.73
C PRO A 19 -62.91 -5.67 -10.71
N LEU A 20 -62.41 -5.28 -9.53
CA LEU A 20 -61.14 -4.61 -9.37
C LEU A 20 -60.03 -5.60 -9.73
N VAL A 21 -59.46 -5.45 -10.93
CA VAL A 21 -58.23 -6.10 -11.30
C VAL A 21 -57.09 -5.41 -10.55
N PHE A 22 -56.67 -5.95 -9.41
CA PHE A 22 -55.40 -5.59 -8.80
C PHE A 22 -54.27 -6.09 -9.70
N ALA A 23 -53.74 -5.20 -10.56
CA ALA A 23 -52.48 -5.41 -11.20
C ALA A 23 -51.41 -5.45 -10.10
N SER A 24 -50.99 -6.66 -9.71
CA SER A 24 -49.83 -6.89 -8.86
C SER A 24 -48.59 -6.34 -9.60
N VAL A 25 -48.21 -5.12 -9.38
CA VAL A 25 -46.90 -4.62 -9.78
C VAL A 25 -45.89 -5.40 -8.92
N SER A 26 -45.41 -6.50 -9.46
CA SER A 26 -44.19 -7.14 -8.91
C SER A 26 -43.07 -6.14 -9.00
N ALA A 27 -42.84 -5.43 -7.90
CA ALA A 27 -41.62 -4.67 -7.72
C ALA A 27 -40.48 -5.70 -7.79
N THR A 28 -39.89 -5.86 -8.95
CA THR A 28 -38.60 -6.53 -9.10
C THR A 28 -37.63 -5.77 -8.22
N SER A 29 -37.36 -6.28 -7.02
CA SER A 29 -36.25 -5.81 -6.20
C SER A 29 -35.03 -5.74 -7.08
N PRO A 30 -34.30 -4.62 -7.17
CA PRO A 30 -33.11 -4.55 -7.99
C PRO A 30 -32.21 -5.72 -7.53
N SER A 31 -31.89 -6.62 -8.43
CA SER A 31 -30.93 -7.70 -8.19
C SER A 31 -29.72 -7.08 -7.55
N GLN A 32 -29.50 -7.37 -6.27
CA GLN A 32 -28.39 -6.81 -5.53
C GLN A 32 -27.13 -7.33 -6.24
N ALA A 33 -26.47 -6.48 -7.02
CA ALA A 33 -25.33 -6.85 -7.81
C ALA A 33 -24.33 -7.60 -6.89
N SER A 34 -23.87 -8.78 -7.31
CA SER A 34 -23.00 -9.65 -6.50
C SER A 34 -21.78 -8.85 -5.97
N ALA A 35 -21.41 -9.08 -4.72
CA ALA A 35 -20.26 -8.40 -4.11
C ALA A 35 -18.97 -8.61 -4.94
N ILE A 36 -18.02 -7.71 -4.77
CA ILE A 36 -16.68 -7.79 -5.35
C ILE A 36 -15.74 -8.34 -4.27
N TYR A 37 -15.13 -9.50 -4.52
CA TYR A 37 -14.25 -10.16 -3.57
C TYR A 37 -12.80 -10.01 -3.95
N PHE A 38 -11.97 -9.60 -2.98
CA PHE A 38 -10.52 -9.62 -3.05
C PHE A 38 -9.95 -10.54 -1.97
N GLY A 39 -8.82 -11.18 -2.26
CA GLY A 39 -8.00 -11.86 -1.28
C GLY A 39 -6.86 -10.94 -0.80
N MET A 40 -6.60 -10.93 0.49
CA MET A 40 -5.41 -10.30 1.08
C MET A 40 -4.58 -11.33 1.81
N ASP A 41 -3.33 -11.50 1.40
CA ASP A 41 -2.31 -12.24 2.13
C ASP A 41 -1.47 -11.26 2.94
N ALA A 42 -1.39 -11.39 4.25
CA ALA A 42 -0.71 -10.41 5.09
C ALA A 42 0.06 -11.07 6.25
N PRO A 43 1.24 -10.54 6.63
CA PRO A 43 1.97 -10.98 7.81
C PRO A 43 1.35 -10.37 9.07
N LEU A 44 0.26 -10.94 9.57
CA LEU A 44 -0.40 -10.45 10.78
C LEU A 44 0.35 -10.85 12.05
N THR A 45 1.17 -11.89 11.95
CA THR A 45 2.08 -12.38 12.99
C THR A 45 3.51 -12.52 12.45
N GLY A 46 4.49 -12.77 13.33
CA GLY A 46 5.90 -12.95 12.97
C GLY A 46 6.69 -11.64 12.82
N PRO A 47 7.93 -11.70 12.30
CA PRO A 47 8.86 -10.56 12.28
C PRO A 47 8.37 -9.29 11.55
N THR A 48 7.48 -9.41 10.57
CA THR A 48 6.94 -8.27 9.82
C THR A 48 5.48 -7.94 10.17
N GLN A 49 5.01 -8.39 11.35
CA GLN A 49 3.62 -8.20 11.79
C GLN A 49 3.15 -6.75 11.80
N LEU A 50 4.03 -5.80 12.13
CA LEU A 50 3.67 -4.37 12.15
C LEU A 50 3.27 -3.85 10.76
N VAL A 51 3.90 -4.37 9.70
CA VAL A 51 3.55 -4.08 8.30
C VAL A 51 2.14 -4.61 8.02
N GLY A 52 1.92 -5.90 8.18
CA GLY A 52 0.65 -6.54 7.85
C GLY A 52 -0.54 -6.02 8.67
N GLN A 53 -0.31 -5.71 9.95
CA GLN A 53 -1.34 -5.12 10.81
C GLN A 53 -1.71 -3.69 10.37
N SER A 54 -0.73 -2.87 9.95
CA SER A 54 -1.00 -1.54 9.40
C SER A 54 -1.76 -1.63 8.08
N ASP A 55 -1.32 -2.51 7.17
CA ASP A 55 -1.99 -2.77 5.90
C ASP A 55 -3.45 -3.20 6.12
N ARG A 56 -3.67 -4.17 7.02
CA ARG A 56 -5.01 -4.67 7.37
C ARG A 56 -5.91 -3.57 7.90
N GLN A 57 -5.44 -2.75 8.84
CA GLN A 57 -6.22 -1.64 9.39
C GLN A 57 -6.62 -0.63 8.31
N ALA A 58 -5.71 -0.32 7.38
CA ALA A 58 -6.00 0.57 6.27
C ALA A 58 -7.05 -0.03 5.33
N VAL A 59 -6.92 -1.31 4.99
CA VAL A 59 -7.88 -2.03 4.14
C VAL A 59 -9.28 -2.04 4.77
N ASP A 60 -9.39 -2.45 6.03
CA ASP A 60 -10.67 -2.53 6.73
C ASP A 60 -11.36 -1.16 6.79
N ALA A 61 -10.62 -0.10 7.09
CA ALA A 61 -11.15 1.27 7.16
C ALA A 61 -11.62 1.79 5.78
N VAL A 62 -10.83 1.55 4.74
CA VAL A 62 -11.14 1.99 3.37
C VAL A 62 -12.33 1.22 2.81
N VAL A 63 -12.39 -0.08 3.01
CA VAL A 63 -13.51 -0.94 2.56
C VAL A 63 -14.80 -0.55 3.28
N ALA A 64 -14.76 -0.33 4.59
CA ALA A 64 -15.91 0.17 5.35
C ALA A 64 -16.40 1.53 4.83
N TYR A 65 -15.47 2.46 4.56
CA TYR A 65 -15.77 3.76 3.98
C TYR A 65 -16.43 3.66 2.60
N TRP A 66 -15.93 2.80 1.70
CA TRP A 66 -16.55 2.62 0.39
C TRP A 66 -17.92 1.97 0.49
N ASN A 67 -18.07 0.91 1.29
CA ASN A 67 -19.33 0.20 1.44
C ASN A 67 -20.42 1.09 2.04
N SER A 68 -20.09 2.03 2.95
CA SER A 68 -21.03 3.01 3.46
C SER A 68 -21.51 4.03 2.40
N ARG A 69 -20.89 4.04 1.21
CA ARG A 69 -21.20 4.89 0.06
C ARG A 69 -21.67 4.11 -1.17
N GLY A 70 -22.14 2.88 -0.98
CA GLY A 70 -22.63 2.03 -2.07
C GLY A 70 -21.57 1.18 -2.76
N GLY A 71 -20.35 1.11 -2.21
CA GLY A 71 -19.28 0.24 -2.73
C GLY A 71 -18.66 0.74 -4.04
N ILE A 72 -18.31 -0.19 -4.93
CA ILE A 72 -17.77 0.11 -6.26
C ILE A 72 -18.84 -0.22 -7.30
N LYS A 73 -19.27 0.76 -8.08
CA LYS A 73 -20.38 0.62 -9.05
C LYS A 73 -21.65 -0.01 -8.43
N GLY A 74 -22.02 0.39 -7.22
CA GLY A 74 -23.19 -0.15 -6.52
C GLY A 74 -23.01 -1.54 -5.93
N ARG A 75 -21.81 -2.10 -5.98
CA ARG A 75 -21.49 -3.44 -5.47
C ARG A 75 -20.67 -3.36 -4.19
N ARG A 76 -21.08 -4.12 -3.17
CA ARG A 76 -20.32 -4.23 -1.92
C ARG A 76 -18.93 -4.81 -2.20
N VAL A 77 -17.91 -4.29 -1.52
CA VAL A 77 -16.54 -4.81 -1.54
C VAL A 77 -16.32 -5.69 -0.31
N VAL A 78 -15.73 -6.85 -0.52
CA VAL A 78 -15.34 -7.79 0.54
C VAL A 78 -13.87 -8.12 0.36
N VAL A 79 -13.12 -8.08 1.46
CA VAL A 79 -11.72 -8.49 1.49
C VAL A 79 -11.57 -9.58 2.53
N ASP A 80 -11.26 -10.80 2.07
CA ASP A 80 -10.93 -11.92 2.95
C ASP A 80 -9.42 -11.89 3.19
N VAL A 81 -9.00 -11.99 4.47
CA VAL A 81 -7.61 -11.84 4.86
C VAL A 81 -7.09 -13.12 5.50
N LEU A 82 -5.92 -13.56 5.05
CA LEU A 82 -5.20 -14.72 5.59
C LEU A 82 -3.83 -14.28 6.13
N ASP A 83 -3.50 -14.76 7.33
CA ASP A 83 -2.18 -14.56 7.94
C ASP A 83 -1.14 -15.48 7.29
N ASN A 84 -0.03 -14.91 6.84
CA ASN A 84 1.10 -15.69 6.35
C ASN A 84 2.21 -15.86 7.41
N ALA A 85 2.03 -15.36 8.61
CA ALA A 85 2.98 -15.44 9.72
C ALA A 85 4.41 -15.00 9.35
N SER A 86 4.55 -14.06 8.40
CA SER A 86 5.84 -13.65 7.80
C SER A 86 6.60 -14.79 7.09
N ASN A 87 5.90 -15.88 6.73
CA ASN A 87 6.46 -17.09 6.12
C ASN A 87 6.08 -17.16 4.63
N PRO A 88 7.06 -17.16 3.70
CA PRO A 88 6.79 -17.23 2.28
C PRO A 88 6.01 -18.48 1.83
N SER A 89 6.26 -19.64 2.44
CA SER A 89 5.54 -20.88 2.10
C SER A 89 4.07 -20.80 2.50
N GLN A 90 3.78 -20.22 3.66
CA GLN A 90 2.40 -19.96 4.10
C GLN A 90 1.70 -18.96 3.18
N ALA A 91 2.40 -17.91 2.74
CA ALA A 91 1.88 -16.93 1.77
C ALA A 91 1.46 -17.61 0.45
N VAL A 92 2.30 -18.52 -0.07
CA VAL A 92 1.97 -19.32 -1.27
C VAL A 92 0.69 -20.12 -1.06
N GLN A 93 0.54 -20.82 0.08
CA GLN A 93 -0.67 -21.58 0.39
C GLN A 93 -1.91 -20.68 0.50
N ASN A 94 -1.79 -19.52 1.11
CA ASN A 94 -2.87 -18.55 1.22
C ASN A 94 -3.32 -18.06 -0.17
N VAL A 95 -2.37 -17.68 -1.03
CA VAL A 95 -2.68 -17.20 -2.38
C VAL A 95 -3.26 -18.31 -3.25
N GLN A 96 -2.83 -19.56 -3.12
CA GLN A 96 -3.43 -20.70 -3.78
C GLN A 96 -4.91 -20.90 -3.40
N LYS A 97 -5.29 -20.70 -2.13
CA LYS A 97 -6.69 -20.72 -1.69
C LYS A 97 -7.53 -19.66 -2.41
N PHE A 98 -7.01 -18.43 -2.55
CA PHE A 98 -7.71 -17.38 -3.28
C PHE A 98 -7.79 -17.67 -4.79
N ILE A 99 -6.75 -18.25 -5.39
CA ILE A 99 -6.73 -18.64 -6.80
C ILE A 99 -7.82 -19.68 -7.09
N SER A 100 -7.96 -20.68 -6.21
CA SER A 100 -8.88 -21.83 -6.40
C SER A 100 -10.36 -21.45 -6.30
N ASP A 101 -10.71 -20.33 -5.68
CA ASP A 101 -12.09 -19.85 -5.57
C ASP A 101 -12.36 -18.74 -6.60
N PRO A 102 -13.25 -18.98 -7.59
CA PRO A 102 -13.51 -18.03 -8.68
C PRO A 102 -14.19 -16.74 -8.25
N LYS A 103 -14.69 -16.64 -7.00
CA LYS A 103 -15.28 -15.40 -6.48
C LYS A 103 -14.25 -14.27 -6.38
N TYR A 104 -12.96 -14.58 -6.13
CA TYR A 104 -11.92 -13.57 -6.03
C TYR A 104 -11.50 -13.08 -7.41
N VAL A 105 -11.59 -11.77 -7.60
CA VAL A 105 -11.26 -11.10 -8.87
C VAL A 105 -9.87 -10.44 -8.87
N GLY A 106 -9.23 -10.38 -7.73
CA GLY A 106 -7.87 -9.89 -7.54
C GLY A 106 -7.34 -10.22 -6.15
N ILE A 107 -6.04 -10.23 -6.02
CA ILE A 107 -5.31 -10.51 -4.77
C ILE A 107 -4.34 -9.36 -4.52
N PHE A 108 -4.13 -8.99 -3.28
CA PHE A 108 -3.06 -8.08 -2.90
C PHE A 108 -2.44 -8.52 -1.57
N GLY A 109 -1.23 -8.04 -1.31
CA GLY A 109 -0.63 -8.38 -0.03
C GLY A 109 0.83 -8.77 -0.10
N SER A 110 1.15 -9.76 0.74
CA SER A 110 2.48 -10.24 1.03
C SER A 110 3.41 -9.07 1.41
N GLY A 111 3.18 -8.49 2.59
CA GLY A 111 4.01 -7.43 3.19
C GLY A 111 5.47 -7.85 3.44
N ASN A 112 5.85 -9.03 2.96
CA ASN A 112 7.21 -9.57 2.93
C ASN A 112 7.67 -9.72 1.47
N ALA A 113 8.83 -9.15 1.11
CA ALA A 113 9.30 -9.10 -0.26
C ALA A 113 9.57 -10.48 -0.87
N ALA A 114 10.10 -11.44 -0.11
CA ALA A 114 10.33 -12.80 -0.60
C ALA A 114 9.01 -13.53 -0.87
N ALA A 115 8.03 -13.37 0.02
CA ALA A 115 6.68 -13.89 -0.16
C ALA A 115 6.01 -13.27 -1.40
N ALA A 116 6.13 -11.96 -1.61
CA ALA A 116 5.52 -11.27 -2.74
C ALA A 116 6.04 -11.77 -4.11
N VAL A 117 7.34 -12.09 -4.21
CA VAL A 117 7.90 -12.69 -5.44
C VAL A 117 7.27 -14.05 -5.71
N ALA A 118 7.21 -14.93 -4.72
CA ALA A 118 6.65 -16.27 -4.86
C ALA A 118 5.14 -16.24 -5.17
N THR A 119 4.38 -15.43 -4.44
CA THR A 119 2.92 -15.30 -4.60
C THR A 119 2.55 -14.61 -5.92
N GLY A 120 3.31 -13.60 -6.34
CA GLY A 120 3.12 -12.94 -7.63
C GLY A 120 3.33 -13.88 -8.81
N ALA A 121 4.33 -14.79 -8.72
CA ALA A 121 4.57 -15.77 -9.77
C ALA A 121 3.39 -16.75 -9.94
N ILE A 122 2.85 -17.30 -8.84
CA ILE A 122 1.69 -18.22 -8.93
C ILE A 122 0.39 -17.49 -9.33
N ALA A 123 0.18 -16.27 -8.89
CA ALA A 123 -0.95 -15.45 -9.31
C ALA A 123 -0.89 -15.12 -10.81
N SER A 124 0.32 -14.81 -11.32
CA SER A 124 0.58 -14.59 -12.73
C SER A 124 0.23 -15.82 -13.57
N GLN A 125 0.70 -17.00 -13.17
CA GLN A 125 0.37 -18.27 -13.86
C GLN A 125 -1.11 -18.59 -13.85
N ALA A 126 -1.81 -18.25 -12.78
CA ALA A 126 -3.25 -18.46 -12.64
C ALA A 126 -4.13 -17.38 -13.29
N GLY A 127 -3.54 -16.33 -13.87
CA GLY A 127 -4.26 -15.24 -14.53
C GLY A 127 -5.14 -14.43 -13.57
N ILE A 128 -4.72 -14.25 -12.31
CA ILE A 128 -5.39 -13.39 -11.34
C ILE A 128 -4.52 -12.17 -11.01
N PRO A 129 -5.05 -10.93 -11.13
CA PRO A 129 -4.30 -9.73 -10.79
C PRO A 129 -3.81 -9.76 -9.34
N PHE A 130 -2.50 -9.58 -9.16
CA PHE A 130 -1.83 -9.53 -7.87
C PHE A 130 -1.13 -8.18 -7.70
N ILE A 131 -1.40 -7.48 -6.61
CA ILE A 131 -0.72 -6.23 -6.25
C ILE A 131 0.09 -6.46 -4.97
N ALA A 132 1.42 -6.43 -5.09
CA ALA A 132 2.31 -6.54 -3.94
C ALA A 132 2.25 -5.29 -3.06
N LEU A 133 2.13 -5.48 -1.73
CA LEU A 133 2.23 -4.44 -0.71
C LEU A 133 3.66 -4.34 -0.13
N SER A 134 4.62 -4.98 -0.75
CA SER A 134 6.04 -4.92 -0.44
C SER A 134 6.83 -4.57 -1.69
N PRO A 135 8.08 -4.10 -1.57
CA PRO A 135 8.84 -3.49 -2.66
C PRO A 135 9.84 -4.40 -3.41
N PRO A 136 9.61 -5.71 -3.69
CA PRO A 136 10.62 -6.52 -4.36
C PRO A 136 10.79 -6.09 -5.81
N THR A 137 11.95 -5.54 -6.15
CA THR A 137 12.26 -5.11 -7.53
C THR A 137 12.11 -6.26 -8.53
N GLY A 138 12.49 -7.47 -8.16
CA GLY A 138 12.43 -8.66 -9.02
C GLY A 138 11.03 -9.11 -9.45
N LEU A 139 9.96 -8.59 -8.83
CA LEU A 139 8.59 -8.90 -9.26
C LEU A 139 8.20 -8.16 -10.55
N VAL A 140 8.77 -7.00 -10.79
CA VAL A 140 8.42 -6.10 -11.91
C VAL A 140 9.58 -5.84 -12.87
N GLU A 141 10.73 -6.48 -12.67
CA GLU A 141 11.91 -6.36 -13.52
C GLU A 141 12.57 -7.73 -13.81
N PRO A 142 12.21 -8.37 -14.94
CA PRO A 142 11.21 -7.96 -15.94
C PRO A 142 9.77 -8.04 -15.40
N PRO A 143 8.83 -7.28 -15.98
CA PRO A 143 7.42 -7.35 -15.59
C PRO A 143 6.85 -8.75 -15.76
N GLN A 144 6.23 -9.28 -14.71
CA GLN A 144 5.48 -10.54 -14.79
C GLN A 144 4.01 -10.23 -15.12
N PRO A 145 3.36 -10.98 -16.02
CA PRO A 145 1.95 -10.80 -16.29
C PRO A 145 1.13 -10.86 -14.99
N TYR A 146 0.07 -10.08 -14.90
CA TYR A 146 -0.84 -10.06 -13.74
C TYR A 146 -0.21 -9.65 -12.40
N ALA A 147 1.09 -9.38 -12.29
CA ALA A 147 1.76 -9.02 -11.05
C ALA A 147 2.25 -7.57 -11.08
N TYR A 148 1.91 -6.78 -10.05
CA TYR A 148 2.13 -5.34 -9.98
C TYR A 148 2.70 -4.92 -8.64
N ILE A 149 3.41 -3.79 -8.63
CA ILE A 149 3.82 -3.06 -7.42
C ILE A 149 3.30 -1.64 -7.52
N LEU A 150 2.52 -1.19 -6.54
CA LEU A 150 2.00 0.18 -6.47
C LEU A 150 2.60 0.97 -5.30
N THR A 151 3.50 0.36 -4.55
CA THR A 151 4.40 1.00 -3.61
C THR A 151 5.72 1.42 -4.27
N ALA A 152 6.60 2.10 -3.53
CA ALA A 152 7.95 2.36 -3.99
C ALA A 152 8.81 1.10 -3.87
N THR A 153 9.47 0.68 -4.96
CA THR A 153 10.44 -0.42 -4.91
C THR A 153 11.71 -0.02 -4.18
N ALA A 154 12.49 -1.00 -3.73
CA ALA A 154 13.83 -0.76 -3.17
C ALA A 154 14.69 0.10 -4.12
N ARG A 155 14.54 -0.09 -5.44
CA ARG A 155 15.22 0.73 -6.45
C ARG A 155 14.79 2.20 -6.40
N LEU A 156 13.49 2.51 -6.26
CA LEU A 156 13.03 3.90 -6.17
C LEU A 156 13.53 4.58 -4.89
N TYR A 157 13.52 3.86 -3.77
CA TYR A 157 14.12 4.33 -2.54
C TYR A 157 15.61 4.63 -2.71
N ALA A 158 16.37 3.66 -3.25
CA ALA A 158 17.81 3.84 -3.51
C ALA A 158 18.10 5.02 -4.45
N TYR A 159 17.33 5.19 -5.53
CA TYR A 159 17.48 6.31 -6.47
C TYR A 159 17.27 7.67 -5.80
N SER A 160 16.19 7.83 -5.06
CA SER A 160 15.84 9.12 -4.46
C SER A 160 16.86 9.52 -3.39
N GLU A 161 17.30 8.57 -2.55
CA GLU A 161 18.31 8.85 -1.51
C GLU A 161 19.70 9.05 -2.08
N ALA A 162 20.14 8.22 -3.05
CA ALA A 162 21.44 8.41 -3.70
C ALA A 162 21.55 9.79 -4.36
N ALA A 163 20.48 10.25 -5.02
CA ALA A 163 20.43 11.59 -5.60
C ALA A 163 20.56 12.69 -4.54
N TYR A 164 19.88 12.53 -3.40
CA TYR A 164 19.97 13.46 -2.27
C TYR A 164 21.35 13.42 -1.62
N LEU A 165 21.90 12.25 -1.31
CA LEU A 165 23.23 12.08 -0.71
C LEU A 165 24.31 12.74 -1.56
N LYS A 166 24.25 12.55 -2.89
CA LYS A 166 25.12 13.26 -3.83
C LYS A 166 24.99 14.78 -3.71
N SER A 167 23.76 15.29 -3.60
CA SER A 167 23.50 16.74 -3.53
C SER A 167 24.05 17.41 -2.27
N ILE A 168 24.25 16.62 -1.20
CA ILE A 168 24.82 17.09 0.07
C ILE A 168 26.28 16.66 0.28
N GLY A 169 26.96 16.17 -0.78
CA GLY A 169 28.38 15.85 -0.78
C GLY A 169 28.77 14.55 -0.06
N VAL A 170 27.83 13.67 0.23
CA VAL A 170 28.13 12.32 0.75
C VAL A 170 28.65 11.45 -0.38
N LYS A 171 29.81 10.85 -0.16
CA LYS A 171 30.49 9.99 -1.15
C LYS A 171 30.70 8.56 -0.65
N ARG A 172 30.85 8.33 0.65
CA ARG A 172 31.15 7.02 1.23
C ARG A 172 30.01 6.57 2.15
N VAL A 173 29.46 5.41 1.86
CA VAL A 173 28.32 4.85 2.59
C VAL A 173 28.62 3.44 3.08
N TRP A 174 28.14 3.11 4.27
CA TRP A 174 28.06 1.74 4.75
C TRP A 174 26.62 1.28 4.61
N LEU A 175 26.38 0.15 3.99
CA LEU A 175 25.05 -0.43 3.83
C LEU A 175 24.81 -1.45 4.93
N MET A 176 23.63 -1.41 5.55
CA MET A 176 23.24 -2.36 6.56
C MET A 176 21.80 -2.82 6.30
N GLY A 177 21.58 -4.13 6.13
CA GLY A 177 20.26 -4.68 5.83
C GLY A 177 19.99 -5.98 6.58
N ASP A 178 18.71 -6.25 6.89
CA ASP A 178 18.33 -7.56 7.39
C ASP A 178 18.47 -8.65 6.30
N ASN A 179 18.49 -9.92 6.72
CA ASN A 179 18.65 -11.04 5.79
C ASN A 179 17.35 -11.41 5.04
N GLY A 180 16.26 -10.65 5.21
CA GLY A 180 15.02 -10.78 4.45
C GLY A 180 15.12 -10.18 3.04
N GLY A 181 14.06 -10.34 2.26
CA GLY A 181 14.02 -9.89 0.86
C GLY A 181 14.28 -8.39 0.70
N TYR A 182 13.66 -7.55 1.54
CA TYR A 182 13.85 -6.10 1.48
C TYR A 182 15.25 -5.67 1.93
N GLY A 183 15.74 -6.24 3.03
CA GLY A 183 17.06 -5.92 3.56
C GLY A 183 18.21 -6.33 2.65
N ARG A 184 18.01 -7.33 1.77
CA ARG A 184 18.99 -7.73 0.74
C ARG A 184 18.82 -6.94 -0.56
N ASP A 185 17.58 -6.68 -1.00
CA ASP A 185 17.33 -5.96 -2.27
C ASP A 185 17.83 -4.50 -2.19
N GLY A 186 17.59 -3.82 -1.08
CA GLY A 186 18.04 -2.43 -0.88
C GLY A 186 19.53 -2.23 -1.14
N PRO A 187 20.44 -2.88 -0.39
CA PRO A 187 21.89 -2.81 -0.65
C PRO A 187 22.27 -3.19 -2.08
N ALA A 188 21.63 -4.21 -2.67
CA ALA A 188 21.86 -4.61 -4.05
C ALA A 188 21.47 -3.52 -5.05
N GLN A 189 20.36 -2.81 -4.85
CA GLN A 189 19.96 -1.69 -5.69
C GLN A 189 20.90 -0.48 -5.52
N VAL A 190 21.33 -0.17 -4.29
CA VAL A 190 22.33 0.89 -4.06
C VAL A 190 23.63 0.57 -4.79
N SER A 191 24.10 -0.68 -4.72
CA SER A 191 25.33 -1.12 -5.41
C SER A 191 25.27 -0.89 -6.91
N LYS A 192 24.12 -1.20 -7.56
CA LYS A 192 23.91 -0.95 -8.99
C LYS A 192 23.95 0.55 -9.35
N LEU A 193 23.61 1.43 -8.39
CA LEU A 193 23.50 2.87 -8.60
C LEU A 193 24.75 3.63 -8.15
N ALA A 194 25.60 3.03 -7.35
CA ALA A 194 26.73 3.67 -6.68
C ALA A 194 27.59 4.49 -7.65
N LYS A 195 28.04 3.89 -8.75
CA LYS A 195 28.86 4.57 -9.78
C LYS A 195 28.15 5.80 -10.36
N LYS A 196 26.86 5.70 -10.67
CA LYS A 196 26.06 6.80 -11.27
C LYS A 196 26.00 8.02 -10.34
N TYR A 197 25.92 7.78 -9.06
CA TYR A 197 25.79 8.85 -8.06
C TYR A 197 27.13 9.25 -7.40
N GLY A 198 28.24 8.62 -7.79
CA GLY A 198 29.56 8.87 -7.22
C GLY A 198 29.64 8.43 -5.76
N LEU A 199 28.96 7.33 -5.43
CA LEU A 199 29.01 6.70 -4.13
C LEU A 199 30.01 5.56 -4.12
N GLU A 200 30.82 5.51 -3.06
CA GLU A 200 31.67 4.39 -2.68
C GLU A 200 30.98 3.61 -1.56
N ILE A 201 30.82 2.31 -1.73
CA ILE A 201 30.30 1.43 -0.69
C ILE A 201 31.51 0.95 0.11
N VAL A 202 31.64 1.44 1.35
CA VAL A 202 32.74 1.07 2.25
C VAL A 202 32.65 -0.39 2.64
N ASP A 203 31.43 -0.83 3.04
CA ASP A 203 31.12 -2.24 3.31
C ASP A 203 29.60 -2.45 3.35
N THR A 204 29.19 -3.72 3.36
CA THR A 204 27.79 -4.13 3.47
C THR A 204 27.65 -5.19 4.55
N THR A 205 26.83 -4.89 5.57
CA THR A 205 26.49 -5.81 6.66
C THR A 205 25.09 -6.35 6.46
N ILE A 206 24.92 -7.67 6.43
CA ILE A 206 23.63 -8.35 6.45
C ILE A 206 23.46 -9.03 7.80
N PHE A 207 22.39 -8.68 8.51
CA PHE A 207 22.12 -9.15 9.86
C PHE A 207 20.85 -10.01 9.96
N SER A 208 20.73 -10.76 11.04
CA SER A 208 19.50 -11.48 11.38
C SER A 208 18.48 -10.53 12.01
N PRO A 209 17.22 -10.49 11.57
CA PRO A 209 16.17 -9.67 12.22
C PRO A 209 15.86 -10.11 13.67
N ALA A 210 16.31 -11.29 14.09
CA ALA A 210 16.20 -11.77 15.46
C ALA A 210 17.33 -11.27 16.38
N SER A 211 18.38 -10.63 15.82
CA SER A 211 19.46 -10.07 16.62
C SER A 211 18.97 -8.88 17.45
N THR A 212 19.45 -8.79 18.67
CA THR A 212 19.12 -7.72 19.63
C THR A 212 20.31 -6.86 20.00
N ASP A 213 21.52 -7.26 19.63
CA ASP A 213 22.76 -6.51 19.82
C ASP A 213 23.51 -6.36 18.51
N PHE A 214 23.84 -5.09 18.17
CA PHE A 214 24.53 -4.66 16.96
C PHE A 214 25.78 -3.83 17.31
N SER A 215 26.23 -3.90 18.56
CA SER A 215 27.33 -3.06 19.06
C SER A 215 28.65 -3.31 18.32
N ALA A 216 28.92 -4.55 17.93
CA ALA A 216 30.12 -4.92 17.20
C ALA A 216 30.10 -4.31 15.78
N GLU A 217 29.00 -4.47 15.04
CA GLU A 217 28.83 -3.93 13.70
C GLU A 217 28.87 -2.40 13.73
N LEU A 218 28.12 -1.78 14.64
CA LEU A 218 28.08 -0.33 14.80
C LEU A 218 29.45 0.24 15.19
N THR A 219 30.24 -0.46 16.01
CA THR A 219 31.61 -0.06 16.34
C THR A 219 32.53 -0.11 15.12
N ARG A 220 32.40 -1.14 14.28
CA ARG A 220 33.15 -1.21 13.00
C ARG A 220 32.77 -0.04 12.09
N ILE A 221 31.47 0.29 11.98
CA ILE A 221 30.97 1.43 11.20
C ILE A 221 31.52 2.73 11.76
N LYS A 222 31.46 2.92 13.08
CA LYS A 222 31.98 4.13 13.76
C LYS A 222 33.44 4.39 13.43
N ASN A 223 34.27 3.35 13.41
CA ASN A 223 35.71 3.43 13.18
C ASN A 223 36.10 3.43 11.69
N SER A 224 35.12 3.32 10.79
CA SER A 224 35.34 3.33 9.34
C SER A 224 35.40 4.77 8.80
N ASN A 225 35.77 4.90 7.51
CA ASN A 225 35.72 6.18 6.79
C ASN A 225 34.33 6.46 6.16
N ALA A 226 33.30 5.68 6.48
CA ALA A 226 31.94 5.92 6.00
C ALA A 226 31.40 7.25 6.50
N GLN A 227 30.74 8.01 5.63
CA GLN A 227 30.09 9.28 5.97
C GLN A 227 28.62 9.09 6.37
N ALA A 228 28.02 7.96 5.97
CA ALA A 228 26.68 7.62 6.32
C ALA A 228 26.51 6.09 6.52
N LEU A 229 25.65 5.72 7.46
CA LEU A 229 25.06 4.39 7.59
C LEU A 229 23.69 4.40 6.93
N TRP A 230 23.50 3.55 5.94
CA TRP A 230 22.24 3.43 5.20
C TRP A 230 21.55 2.12 5.55
N LEU A 231 20.51 2.22 6.37
CA LEU A 231 19.81 1.09 6.98
C LEU A 231 18.58 0.65 6.16
N TRP A 232 18.52 -0.64 5.88
CA TRP A 232 17.45 -1.30 5.11
C TRP A 232 16.79 -2.40 5.95
N THR A 233 15.75 -2.05 6.69
CA THR A 233 14.97 -3.00 7.48
C THR A 233 13.57 -2.45 7.78
N ALA A 234 12.59 -3.35 7.82
CA ALA A 234 11.23 -3.09 8.29
C ALA A 234 10.88 -3.95 9.51
N THR A 235 11.90 -4.53 10.16
CA THR A 235 11.75 -5.46 11.29
C THR A 235 11.96 -4.74 12.63
N PRO A 236 11.63 -5.37 13.77
CA PRO A 236 11.90 -4.83 15.11
C PRO A 236 13.37 -4.54 15.40
N ALA A 237 14.30 -5.11 14.64
CA ALA A 237 15.72 -4.77 14.74
C ALA A 237 16.02 -3.29 14.41
N GLY A 238 15.21 -2.66 13.55
CA GLY A 238 15.38 -1.26 13.16
C GLY A 238 15.45 -0.29 14.35
N PRO A 239 14.43 -0.23 15.22
CA PRO A 239 14.48 0.56 16.45
C PRO A 239 15.68 0.26 17.33
N THR A 240 16.06 -1.01 17.48
CA THR A 240 17.23 -1.42 18.29
C THR A 240 18.52 -0.87 17.72
N ILE A 241 18.75 -1.00 16.40
CA ILE A 241 19.93 -0.46 15.72
C ILE A 241 20.02 1.05 15.90
N VAL A 242 18.91 1.75 15.70
CA VAL A 242 18.86 3.22 15.84
C VAL A 242 19.20 3.67 17.27
N LYS A 243 18.65 2.99 18.28
CA LYS A 243 18.95 3.26 19.68
C LYS A 243 20.43 3.04 20.00
N GLN A 244 21.00 1.90 19.56
CA GLN A 244 22.41 1.59 19.77
C GLN A 244 23.32 2.53 18.97
N PHE A 245 22.94 2.92 17.75
CA PHE A 245 23.61 3.94 16.95
C PHE A 245 23.76 5.26 17.74
N LYS A 246 22.68 5.70 18.39
CA LYS A 246 22.68 6.90 19.22
C LYS A 246 23.51 6.74 20.50
N GLN A 247 23.36 5.60 21.20
CA GLN A 247 24.11 5.30 22.41
C GLN A 247 25.63 5.26 22.18
N LEU A 248 26.04 4.67 21.08
CA LEU A 248 27.46 4.60 20.69
C LEU A 248 27.97 5.92 20.07
N GLN A 249 27.12 6.93 19.92
CA GLN A 249 27.49 8.25 19.39
C GLN A 249 28.22 8.17 18.03
N LEU A 250 27.65 7.44 17.08
CA LEU A 250 28.23 7.33 15.74
C LEU A 250 28.26 8.70 15.05
N PRO A 251 29.41 9.12 14.47
CA PRO A 251 29.53 10.40 13.77
C PRO A 251 28.88 10.36 12.36
N GLN A 252 28.62 9.17 11.84
CA GLN A 252 28.02 8.98 10.52
C GLN A 252 26.60 9.55 10.47
N ARG A 253 26.14 10.00 9.30
CA ARG A 253 24.73 10.28 9.07
C ARG A 253 23.93 9.01 9.07
N LEU A 254 22.83 8.96 9.80
CA LEU A 254 21.88 7.87 9.72
C LEU A 254 20.93 8.11 8.52
N VAL A 255 20.85 7.14 7.62
CA VAL A 255 19.96 7.15 6.46
C VAL A 255 18.97 5.99 6.60
N LEU A 256 17.70 6.30 6.62
CA LEU A 256 16.57 5.42 6.84
C LEU A 256 15.68 5.41 5.59
N THR A 257 14.91 4.37 5.40
CA THR A 257 13.98 4.25 4.27
C THR A 257 12.53 4.45 4.68
N GLY A 258 11.60 4.45 3.73
CA GLY A 258 10.17 4.59 3.97
C GLY A 258 9.58 3.63 4.99
N ALA A 259 10.17 2.45 5.17
CA ALA A 259 9.78 1.51 6.22
C ALA A 259 9.89 2.11 7.65
N ASN A 260 10.73 3.14 7.80
CA ASN A 260 11.04 3.77 9.08
C ASN A 260 10.30 5.11 9.31
N VAL A 261 9.23 5.38 8.55
CA VAL A 261 8.36 6.57 8.76
C VAL A 261 6.98 6.21 9.29
N SER A 262 6.78 4.96 9.73
CA SER A 262 5.52 4.58 10.39
C SER A 262 5.38 5.30 11.74
N PRO A 263 4.14 5.64 12.16
CA PRO A 263 3.91 6.22 13.47
C PRO A 263 4.49 5.39 14.62
N GLN A 264 4.40 4.05 14.53
CA GLN A 264 4.94 3.14 15.54
C GLN A 264 6.47 3.24 15.64
N PHE A 265 7.16 3.27 14.50
CA PHE A 265 8.61 3.43 14.48
C PHE A 265 9.02 4.79 15.08
N LEU A 266 8.39 5.87 14.61
CA LEU A 266 8.72 7.23 15.07
C LEU A 266 8.41 7.44 16.56
N GLN A 267 7.31 6.84 17.05
CA GLN A 267 6.97 6.92 18.48
C GLN A 267 8.00 6.21 19.35
N GLY A 268 8.49 5.05 18.90
CA GLY A 268 9.46 4.25 19.65
C GLY A 268 10.91 4.75 19.58
N THR A 269 11.24 5.62 18.62
CA THR A 269 12.63 6.04 18.33
C THR A 269 12.83 7.56 18.24
N CYS A 270 11.82 8.35 18.57
CA CYS A 270 11.78 9.79 18.30
C CYS A 270 13.06 10.57 18.65
N GLY A 271 13.59 10.39 19.87
CA GLY A 271 14.83 11.06 20.32
C GLY A 271 16.08 10.56 19.60
N ASP A 272 16.06 9.32 19.13
CA ASP A 272 17.24 8.65 18.57
C ASP A 272 17.40 8.93 17.07
N VAL A 273 16.29 9.18 16.34
CA VAL A 273 16.30 9.44 14.90
C VAL A 273 16.33 10.92 14.52
N ASN A 274 16.41 11.83 15.50
CA ASN A 274 16.40 13.26 15.21
C ASN A 274 17.59 13.65 14.32
N GLY A 275 17.32 14.25 13.17
CA GLY A 275 18.32 14.58 12.15
C GLY A 275 18.57 13.47 11.12
N ALA A 276 18.07 12.25 11.33
CA ALA A 276 18.21 11.17 10.36
C ALA A 276 17.62 11.56 9.00
N ILE A 277 18.32 11.18 7.93
CA ILE A 277 17.83 11.29 6.55
C ILE A 277 16.84 10.15 6.34
N VAL A 278 15.74 10.44 5.68
CA VAL A 278 14.70 9.45 5.38
C VAL A 278 14.01 9.80 4.09
N ASN A 279 13.57 8.79 3.35
CA ASN A 279 12.72 8.97 2.18
C ASN A 279 11.38 8.23 2.35
N SER A 280 10.41 8.61 1.55
CA SER A 280 9.17 7.87 1.36
C SER A 280 8.43 8.43 0.14
N PHE A 281 7.20 8.04 -0.05
CA PHE A 281 6.33 8.57 -1.10
C PHE A 281 5.28 9.55 -0.53
N LEU A 282 4.53 10.21 -1.40
CA LEU A 282 3.76 11.42 -1.10
C LEU A 282 2.73 11.27 0.01
N ALA A 283 2.18 10.06 0.24
CA ALA A 283 1.20 9.82 1.31
C ALA A 283 1.69 10.26 2.70
N THR A 284 2.98 10.09 2.99
CA THR A 284 3.55 10.40 4.30
C THR A 284 3.92 11.88 4.47
N ALA A 285 3.93 12.64 3.38
CA ALA A 285 4.29 14.06 3.34
C ALA A 285 3.19 14.93 2.70
N TRP A 286 1.96 14.45 2.64
CA TRP A 286 0.87 15.09 1.91
C TRP A 286 0.56 16.52 2.37
N THR A 287 0.78 16.85 3.64
CA THR A 287 0.55 18.19 4.19
C THR A 287 1.46 19.25 3.59
N PHE A 288 2.62 18.85 3.06
CA PHE A 288 3.60 19.71 2.41
C PHE A 288 3.34 19.88 0.90
N LEU A 289 2.45 19.09 0.31
CA LEU A 289 2.08 19.25 -1.09
C LEU A 289 1.28 20.55 -1.31
N PRO A 290 1.35 21.15 -2.50
CA PRO A 290 0.47 22.26 -2.86
C PRO A 290 -1.00 21.92 -2.62
N LYS A 291 -1.82 22.88 -2.20
CA LYS A 291 -3.26 22.67 -1.97
C LYS A 291 -4.00 22.18 -3.21
N THR A 292 -3.49 22.53 -4.40
CA THR A 292 -4.01 22.14 -5.72
C THR A 292 -3.56 20.77 -6.18
N ASP A 293 -2.59 20.14 -5.48
CA ASP A 293 -2.11 18.80 -5.89
C ASP A 293 -3.18 17.74 -5.61
N PRO A 294 -3.63 16.98 -6.61
CA PRO A 294 -4.68 15.98 -6.43
C PRO A 294 -4.26 14.83 -5.49
N VAL A 295 -2.97 14.51 -5.40
CA VAL A 295 -2.48 13.52 -4.41
C VAL A 295 -2.73 13.99 -2.99
N ARG A 296 -2.61 15.31 -2.73
CA ARG A 296 -2.93 15.88 -1.42
C ARG A 296 -4.38 15.62 -1.02
N LYS A 297 -5.32 15.72 -1.97
CA LYS A 297 -6.74 15.46 -1.73
C LYS A 297 -6.98 13.99 -1.34
N GLU A 298 -6.40 13.06 -2.09
CA GLU A 298 -6.57 11.62 -1.83
C GLU A 298 -5.90 11.19 -0.51
N ALA A 299 -4.72 11.70 -0.22
CA ALA A 299 -4.02 11.43 1.04
C ALA A 299 -4.74 12.07 2.25
N ALA A 300 -5.34 13.26 2.09
CA ALA A 300 -6.18 13.87 3.12
C ALA A 300 -7.45 13.04 3.37
N LEU A 301 -8.06 12.52 2.30
CA LEU A 301 -9.19 11.59 2.41
C LEU A 301 -8.78 10.33 3.19
N LEU A 302 -7.68 9.69 2.82
CA LEU A 302 -7.16 8.52 3.55
C LEU A 302 -6.94 8.85 5.03
N ARG A 303 -6.31 10.00 5.33
CA ARG A 303 -6.13 10.46 6.71
C ARG A 303 -7.45 10.60 7.48
N SER A 304 -8.49 11.12 6.82
CA SER A 304 -9.82 11.28 7.42
C SER A 304 -10.51 9.93 7.69
N ILE A 305 -10.30 8.96 6.81
CA ILE A 305 -10.80 7.58 6.96
C ILE A 305 -10.11 6.89 8.14
N LEU A 306 -8.78 6.98 8.21
CA LEU A 306 -7.97 6.32 9.23
C LEU A 306 -8.07 6.97 10.61
N LYS A 307 -8.41 8.27 10.68
CA LYS A 307 -8.46 9.08 11.91
C LYS A 307 -7.12 9.12 12.69
N ARG A 308 -6.01 8.77 12.04
CA ARG A 308 -4.65 8.77 12.58
C ARG A 308 -3.64 9.17 11.49
N PRO A 309 -2.40 9.55 11.81
CA PRO A 309 -1.37 9.83 10.81
C PRO A 309 -1.22 8.68 9.81
N VAL A 310 -1.03 9.04 8.54
CA VAL A 310 -0.84 8.08 7.45
C VAL A 310 0.61 7.60 7.45
N SER A 311 0.80 6.29 7.53
CA SER A 311 2.10 5.64 7.30
C SER A 311 2.32 5.33 5.81
N ASN A 312 3.53 4.90 5.44
CA ASN A 312 3.80 4.37 4.12
C ASN A 312 2.97 3.08 3.88
N PHE A 313 2.86 2.19 4.86
CA PHE A 313 2.07 0.96 4.75
C PHE A 313 0.60 1.24 4.47
N ASP A 314 0.01 2.21 5.15
CA ASP A 314 -1.36 2.66 4.83
C ASP A 314 -1.48 3.16 3.39
N GLY A 315 -0.46 3.85 2.91
CA GLY A 315 -0.38 4.33 1.53
C GLY A 315 -0.27 3.19 0.52
N ASP A 316 0.49 2.14 0.84
CA ASP A 316 0.65 0.94 0.01
C ASP A 316 -0.69 0.21 -0.13
N ALA A 317 -1.34 -0.10 0.99
CA ALA A 317 -2.64 -0.78 1.01
C ALA A 317 -3.73 0.05 0.31
N ALA A 318 -3.81 1.34 0.61
CA ALA A 318 -4.75 2.24 -0.06
C ALA A 318 -4.44 2.35 -1.56
N GLY A 319 -3.16 2.45 -1.95
CA GLY A 319 -2.75 2.49 -3.35
C GLY A 319 -3.25 1.29 -4.15
N ALA A 320 -3.14 0.09 -3.60
CA ALA A 320 -3.65 -1.14 -4.20
C ALA A 320 -5.18 -1.11 -4.36
N LEU A 321 -5.90 -0.73 -3.31
CA LEU A 321 -7.37 -0.63 -3.34
C LEU A 321 -7.83 0.43 -4.36
N TRP A 322 -7.21 1.63 -4.40
CA TRP A 322 -7.52 2.68 -5.38
C TRP A 322 -7.29 2.20 -6.82
N ALA A 323 -6.23 1.44 -7.06
CA ALA A 323 -5.97 0.88 -8.39
C ALA A 323 -7.01 -0.16 -8.79
N PHE A 324 -7.36 -1.09 -7.92
CA PHE A 324 -8.44 -2.05 -8.18
C PHE A 324 -9.78 -1.34 -8.41
N LYS A 325 -10.12 -0.35 -7.58
CA LYS A 325 -11.33 0.46 -7.79
C LYS A 325 -11.32 1.13 -9.17
N ALA A 326 -10.25 1.82 -9.52
CA ALA A 326 -10.11 2.49 -10.80
C ALA A 326 -10.15 1.51 -11.99
N ALA A 327 -9.55 0.32 -11.85
CA ALA A 327 -9.59 -0.72 -12.87
C ALA A 327 -11.02 -1.25 -13.09
N ILE A 328 -11.78 -1.49 -12.03
CA ILE A 328 -13.17 -1.93 -12.10
C ILE A 328 -14.08 -0.83 -12.67
N GLU A 329 -13.86 0.42 -12.30
CA GLU A 329 -14.64 1.56 -12.82
C GLU A 329 -14.42 1.78 -14.31
N LYS A 330 -13.21 1.49 -14.82
CA LYS A 330 -12.81 1.63 -16.23
C LYS A 330 -12.94 0.34 -17.04
N GLY A 331 -13.17 -0.78 -16.40
CA GLY A 331 -13.22 -2.11 -17.02
C GLY A 331 -14.34 -2.97 -16.46
N ALA A 332 -14.15 -4.28 -16.56
CA ALA A 332 -15.04 -5.30 -15.98
C ALA A 332 -14.48 -5.79 -14.64
N ALA A 333 -15.36 -6.12 -13.70
CA ALA A 333 -14.99 -6.72 -12.42
C ALA A 333 -14.75 -8.23 -12.56
N THR A 334 -13.86 -8.61 -13.47
CA THR A 334 -13.38 -9.99 -13.71
C THR A 334 -11.85 -9.97 -13.66
N ARG A 335 -11.21 -11.11 -13.42
CA ARG A 335 -9.74 -11.23 -13.37
C ARG A 335 -9.09 -10.63 -14.63
N ALA A 336 -9.54 -11.04 -15.82
CA ALA A 336 -9.01 -10.54 -17.09
C ALA A 336 -9.33 -9.04 -17.31
N GLY A 337 -10.56 -8.61 -17.01
CA GLY A 337 -10.97 -7.22 -17.19
C GLY A 337 -10.24 -6.24 -16.27
N ILE A 338 -9.95 -6.66 -15.03
CA ILE A 338 -9.12 -5.86 -14.10
C ILE A 338 -7.69 -5.80 -14.62
N ASN A 339 -7.11 -6.92 -15.06
CA ASN A 339 -5.74 -6.93 -15.59
C ASN A 339 -5.61 -6.04 -16.83
N ASP A 340 -6.52 -6.16 -17.80
CA ASP A 340 -6.51 -5.29 -18.98
C ASP A 340 -6.58 -3.80 -18.60
N ALA A 341 -7.46 -3.46 -17.64
CA ALA A 341 -7.57 -2.08 -17.19
C ALA A 341 -6.31 -1.58 -16.46
N LEU A 342 -5.66 -2.42 -15.64
CA LEU A 342 -4.38 -2.10 -15.02
C LEU A 342 -3.32 -1.78 -16.07
N GLU A 343 -3.19 -2.60 -17.11
CA GLU A 343 -2.18 -2.45 -18.16
C GLU A 343 -2.46 -1.31 -19.16
N THR A 344 -3.74 -0.99 -19.41
CA THR A 344 -4.09 -0.11 -20.55
C THR A 344 -4.73 1.20 -20.13
N LYS A 345 -5.36 1.28 -18.94
CA LYS A 345 -6.22 2.42 -18.54
C LYS A 345 -5.73 3.18 -17.31
N LEU A 346 -4.70 2.67 -16.60
CA LEU A 346 -4.19 3.30 -15.39
C LEU A 346 -2.90 4.08 -15.64
N ARG A 347 -3.00 5.15 -16.42
CA ARG A 347 -1.91 6.11 -16.66
C ARG A 347 -2.23 7.43 -15.99
N GLY A 348 -1.43 7.80 -14.98
CA GLY A 348 -1.62 9.05 -14.22
C GLY A 348 -2.78 8.99 -13.24
N VAL A 349 -3.27 7.81 -12.89
CA VAL A 349 -4.31 7.66 -11.87
C VAL A 349 -3.77 8.10 -10.52
N VAL A 350 -4.52 8.97 -9.86
CA VAL A 350 -4.15 9.53 -8.57
C VAL A 350 -4.57 8.58 -7.45
N THR A 351 -3.63 8.28 -6.58
CA THR A 351 -3.83 7.50 -5.36
C THR A 351 -3.30 8.28 -4.16
N PRO A 352 -3.61 7.89 -2.93
CA PRO A 352 -3.00 8.51 -1.75
C PRO A 352 -1.46 8.43 -1.75
N ALA A 353 -0.88 7.38 -2.33
CA ALA A 353 0.57 7.18 -2.41
C ALA A 353 1.26 8.08 -3.44
N GLY A 354 0.56 8.47 -4.49
CA GLY A 354 1.10 9.24 -5.61
C GLY A 354 0.31 9.00 -6.89
N ARG A 355 0.93 9.38 -8.02
CA ARG A 355 0.37 9.08 -9.34
C ARG A 355 0.93 7.75 -9.84
N ILE A 356 0.06 6.84 -10.24
CA ILE A 356 0.46 5.54 -10.80
C ILE A 356 0.41 5.55 -12.32
N PHE A 357 1.42 4.92 -12.93
CA PHE A 357 1.56 4.80 -14.38
C PHE A 357 1.85 3.33 -14.71
N LEU A 358 0.81 2.60 -15.06
CA LEU A 358 0.92 1.20 -15.45
C LEU A 358 0.82 1.05 -16.97
N SER A 359 1.44 0.00 -17.50
CA SER A 359 1.36 -0.43 -18.89
C SER A 359 1.82 -1.88 -19.00
N ARG A 360 1.57 -2.53 -20.14
CA ARG A 360 2.08 -3.90 -20.42
C ARG A 360 3.59 -4.07 -20.26
N ARG A 361 4.37 -2.97 -20.31
CA ARG A 361 5.84 -2.97 -20.15
C ARG A 361 6.31 -2.39 -18.83
N ASN A 362 5.40 -1.88 -18.01
CA ASN A 362 5.72 -1.30 -16.71
C ASN A 362 4.64 -1.67 -15.71
N HIS A 363 4.97 -2.58 -14.82
CA HIS A 363 4.10 -3.03 -13.71
C HIS A 363 4.46 -2.38 -12.38
N GLN A 364 5.42 -1.42 -12.40
CA GLN A 364 5.69 -0.55 -11.27
C GLN A 364 4.87 0.74 -11.39
N GLY A 365 3.88 0.90 -10.51
CA GLY A 365 2.96 2.05 -10.59
C GLY A 365 3.58 3.37 -10.20
N LEU A 366 4.22 3.48 -9.02
CA LEU A 366 4.86 4.71 -8.58
C LEU A 366 6.13 5.00 -9.36
N GLN A 367 6.41 6.29 -9.56
CA GLN A 367 7.60 6.79 -10.24
C GLN A 367 8.40 7.72 -9.29
N LEU A 368 9.60 8.12 -9.70
CA LEU A 368 10.46 9.01 -8.90
C LEU A 368 9.83 10.35 -8.53
N ASP A 369 8.85 10.83 -9.30
CA ASP A 369 8.14 12.07 -8.99
C ASP A 369 7.17 11.93 -7.80
N SER A 370 6.85 10.70 -7.43
CA SER A 370 6.09 10.40 -6.21
C SER A 370 6.98 10.24 -4.97
N MET A 371 8.30 10.31 -5.11
CA MET A 371 9.26 10.16 -4.00
C MET A 371 9.68 11.52 -3.43
N TRP A 372 9.96 11.54 -2.13
CA TRP A 372 10.62 12.64 -1.44
C TRP A 372 11.74 12.10 -0.54
N VAL A 373 12.72 12.95 -0.27
CA VAL A 373 13.76 12.72 0.76
C VAL A 373 13.76 13.92 1.70
N GLY A 374 13.96 13.67 2.97
CA GLY A 374 13.95 14.71 3.98
C GLY A 374 14.67 14.29 5.25
N ARG A 375 14.29 14.92 6.35
CA ARG A 375 14.82 14.61 7.68
C ARG A 375 13.71 14.38 8.68
N ILE A 376 14.01 13.57 9.68
CA ILE A 376 13.17 13.45 10.87
C ILE A 376 13.58 14.55 11.82
N GLN A 377 12.61 15.38 12.23
CA GLN A 377 12.80 16.47 13.22
C GLN A 377 11.60 16.46 14.17
N ASN A 378 11.87 16.39 15.47
CA ASN A 378 10.82 16.37 16.49
C ASN A 378 9.73 15.32 16.22
N CYS A 379 10.13 14.07 15.93
CA CYS A 379 9.25 12.94 15.60
C CYS A 379 8.41 13.12 14.33
N GLN A 380 8.71 14.10 13.51
CA GLN A 380 8.01 14.38 12.27
C GLN A 380 8.96 14.35 11.08
N VAL A 381 8.45 13.91 9.95
CA VAL A 381 9.20 13.97 8.69
C VAL A 381 9.09 15.36 8.08
N LYS A 382 10.20 15.88 7.58
CA LYS A 382 10.29 17.16 6.86
C LYS A 382 10.89 16.92 5.48
N PRO A 383 10.07 16.94 4.40
CA PRO A 383 10.59 16.81 3.04
C PRO A 383 11.54 17.98 2.69
N LEU A 384 12.68 17.66 2.09
CA LEU A 384 13.70 18.63 1.68
C LEU A 384 14.03 18.52 0.19
N PHE A 385 13.81 17.37 -0.40
CA PHE A 385 14.18 17.04 -1.76
C PHE A 385 13.14 16.14 -2.41
N GLY A 386 12.87 16.34 -3.70
CA GLY A 386 11.90 15.59 -4.48
C GLY A 386 11.19 16.51 -5.46
N LYS A 387 10.73 15.95 -6.60
CA LYS A 387 10.11 16.75 -7.68
C LYS A 387 8.85 17.51 -7.22
N ALA A 388 8.04 16.87 -6.36
CA ALA A 388 6.82 17.47 -5.84
C ALA A 388 7.06 18.66 -4.88
N PHE A 389 8.29 18.79 -4.33
CA PHE A 389 8.70 19.83 -3.37
C PHE A 389 9.71 20.81 -3.95
N ALA A 390 10.11 20.65 -5.22
CA ALA A 390 10.96 21.60 -5.89
C ALA A 390 10.24 22.96 -5.94
N LYS A 391 10.93 24.03 -5.48
CA LYS A 391 10.41 25.39 -5.66
C LYS A 391 10.18 25.61 -7.16
N PRO A 392 9.03 26.18 -7.57
CA PRO A 392 8.82 26.53 -8.96
C PRO A 392 10.00 27.45 -9.38
N LYS A 393 10.67 27.09 -10.50
CA LYS A 393 11.67 27.99 -11.08
C LYS A 393 10.98 29.33 -11.30
N LYS A 394 11.44 30.40 -10.65
CA LYS A 394 11.02 31.74 -11.00
C LYS A 394 11.30 31.91 -12.48
N LYS A 395 10.24 32.13 -13.27
CA LYS A 395 10.34 32.52 -14.67
C LYS A 395 10.96 33.91 -14.76
#